data_b7c3222801c35c9c7ac75e6c3091051f
#
_entry.id   b7c3222801c35c9c7ac75e6c3091051f
#
_cell.length_a   1.000
_cell.length_b   1.000
_cell.length_c   1.000
_cell.angle_alpha   90.00
_cell.angle_beta   90.00
_cell.angle_gamma   90.00
#
_symmetry.space_group_name_H-M   'P 1'
#
loop_
_entity.id
_entity.type
_entity.pdbx_description
1 polymer ?
#
loop_
_entity_poly.entity_id
_entity_poly.type
_entity_poly.pdbx_seq_one_letter_code
_entity_poly.pdbx_strand_id
1 'polypeptide(L)'
;MDDKQQVTVVLTAMEDVYFNFEERIRTDFRHDDCQFYLPGFWYRRNLRSPKEAPSFHTSDSWVVREDRLSTPLTGIFDEKQKKYMTVVRRAEYIQDALSTHKEGEVILSGTTSLGFTGFENLDGTAALAFGFPYKEAPKTYIRKLTLAPSVTAFQLLKKGESISLTWEIHEGKGEDFAEFVSHTWEYCYDTFQPKPVETDYTPDYTKEILSYFFIESFVGDRPLNYNSGVHMRTDDCQNTGSAEVGFVGRVLLNAFNAWEYGWKNNRADLKENAAKVFDTYLVNGFSPAGFFKEFVDYRTGYEETVFSIRRQSEGCLLYTSPSPRDGATS
;
A
#
# COMPACT_ATOMS: atom_id res chain seq x y z
N MET A 1 -17.27 -5.25 18.57
CA MET A 1 -17.46 -3.80 18.76
C MET A 1 -18.76 -3.63 19.53
N ASP A 2 -18.67 -3.11 20.73
CA ASP A 2 -19.77 -3.27 21.71
C ASP A 2 -20.83 -2.16 21.63
N ASP A 3 -20.50 -0.98 21.12
CA ASP A 3 -21.45 0.11 20.93
C ASP A 3 -21.27 0.76 19.55
N LYS A 4 -22.35 0.91 18.82
CA LYS A 4 -22.37 1.41 17.45
C LYS A 4 -23.40 2.51 17.31
N GLN A 5 -22.95 3.68 16.88
CA GLN A 5 -23.79 4.82 16.57
C GLN A 5 -23.67 5.17 15.09
N GLN A 6 -24.78 5.40 14.42
CA GLN A 6 -24.80 5.91 13.06
C GLN A 6 -25.09 7.41 13.06
N VAL A 7 -24.22 8.17 12.42
CA VAL A 7 -24.37 9.61 12.25
C VAL A 7 -24.64 9.89 10.77
N THR A 8 -25.79 10.49 10.48
CA THR A 8 -26.17 10.92 9.14
C THR A 8 -26.34 12.43 9.12
N VAL A 9 -25.60 13.07 8.22
CA VAL A 9 -25.67 14.52 7.99
C VAL A 9 -26.32 14.77 6.64
N VAL A 10 -27.36 15.58 6.62
CA VAL A 10 -28.02 16.02 5.39
C VAL A 10 -27.76 17.52 5.20
N LEU A 11 -27.08 17.84 4.13
CA LEU A 11 -26.80 19.23 3.72
C LEU A 11 -27.74 19.62 2.59
N THR A 12 -28.48 20.72 2.74
CA THR A 12 -29.36 21.25 1.69
C THR A 12 -28.93 22.66 1.35
N ALA A 13 -28.66 22.92 0.08
CA ALA A 13 -28.23 24.22 -0.39
C ALA A 13 -29.41 25.20 -0.53
N MET A 14 -29.33 26.35 0.15
CA MET A 14 -30.32 27.44 0.05
C MET A 14 -30.01 28.36 -1.15
N GLU A 15 -28.79 28.33 -1.65
CA GLU A 15 -28.27 29.00 -2.85
C GLU A 15 -27.16 28.14 -3.44
N ASP A 16 -26.66 28.46 -4.64
CA ASP A 16 -25.51 27.75 -5.21
C ASP A 16 -24.27 27.98 -4.33
N VAL A 17 -23.69 26.90 -3.79
CA VAL A 17 -22.58 26.97 -2.85
C VAL A 17 -21.52 25.91 -3.13
N TYR A 18 -20.27 26.31 -3.03
CA TYR A 18 -19.15 25.37 -2.95
C TYR A 18 -18.91 25.05 -1.47
N PHE A 19 -19.02 23.79 -1.10
CA PHE A 19 -18.91 23.37 0.29
C PHE A 19 -17.78 22.38 0.53
N ASN A 20 -17.28 22.39 1.75
CA ASN A 20 -16.53 21.32 2.40
C ASN A 20 -17.13 21.16 3.82
N PHE A 21 -17.60 19.96 4.13
CA PHE A 21 -18.12 19.63 5.46
C PHE A 21 -17.05 18.94 6.27
N GLU A 22 -16.86 19.37 7.50
CA GLU A 22 -15.88 18.81 8.42
C GLU A 22 -16.50 18.67 9.80
N GLU A 23 -16.29 17.52 10.44
CA GLU A 23 -16.74 17.24 11.80
C GLU A 23 -15.59 16.67 12.63
N ARG A 24 -15.66 16.94 13.95
CA ARG A 24 -14.73 16.45 14.95
C ARG A 24 -15.48 15.87 16.13
N ILE A 25 -15.15 14.62 16.46
CA ILE A 25 -15.65 13.97 17.66
C ILE A 25 -14.52 13.89 18.66
N ARG A 26 -14.64 14.70 19.72
CA ARG A 26 -13.70 14.71 20.83
C ARG A 26 -13.95 13.47 21.68
N THR A 27 -12.89 12.71 21.96
CA THR A 27 -12.92 11.59 22.91
C THR A 27 -12.73 12.09 24.34
N ASP A 28 -12.79 11.19 25.33
CA ASP A 28 -12.30 11.41 26.68
C ASP A 28 -10.83 10.96 26.87
N PHE A 29 -10.13 10.68 25.78
CA PHE A 29 -8.76 10.16 25.77
C PHE A 29 -7.75 11.30 25.74
N ARG A 30 -6.75 11.21 26.61
CA ARG A 30 -5.61 12.11 26.53
C ARG A 30 -4.75 11.77 25.32
N HIS A 31 -4.51 12.74 24.44
CA HIS A 31 -3.80 12.54 23.17
C HIS A 31 -2.43 11.86 23.34
N ASP A 32 -1.67 12.23 24.37
CA ASP A 32 -0.36 11.64 24.65
C ASP A 32 -0.40 10.15 25.01
N ASP A 33 -1.53 9.65 25.45
CA ASP A 33 -1.72 8.25 25.84
C ASP A 33 -2.30 7.40 24.70
N CYS A 34 -2.58 8.03 23.53
CA CYS A 34 -3.21 7.40 22.41
C CYS A 34 -2.24 6.85 21.35
N GLN A 35 -2.69 5.79 20.70
CA GLN A 35 -2.16 5.25 19.46
C GLN A 35 -3.24 5.38 18.38
N PHE A 36 -2.82 5.69 17.14
CA PHE A 36 -3.72 5.99 16.04
C PHE A 36 -3.62 4.95 14.94
N TYR A 37 -4.72 4.69 14.27
CA TYR A 37 -4.82 3.70 13.21
C TYR A 37 -5.59 4.24 12.02
N LEU A 38 -4.92 4.33 10.86
CA LEU A 38 -5.53 4.54 9.56
C LEU A 38 -5.04 3.41 8.65
N PRO A 39 -5.90 2.50 8.20
CA PRO A 39 -5.52 1.27 7.52
C PRO A 39 -4.65 1.48 6.28
N GLY A 40 -3.45 0.89 6.26
CA GLY A 40 -2.50 1.04 5.14
C GLY A 40 -1.68 2.32 5.15
N PHE A 41 -1.98 3.27 6.02
CA PHE A 41 -1.36 4.60 6.04
C PHE A 41 -0.68 4.95 7.36
N TRP A 42 -1.34 4.71 8.49
CA TRP A 42 -0.86 5.13 9.80
C TRP A 42 -1.03 4.06 10.86
N TYR A 43 0.06 3.74 11.57
CA TYR A 43 0.09 2.77 12.65
C TYR A 43 0.76 3.38 13.88
N ARG A 44 0.06 3.42 15.01
CA ARG A 44 0.50 4.02 16.26
C ARG A 44 0.81 5.51 16.07
N ARG A 45 2.08 5.90 16.08
CA ARG A 45 2.55 7.29 15.87
C ARG A 45 3.46 7.44 14.66
N ASN A 46 3.61 6.39 13.87
CA ASN A 46 4.52 6.34 12.72
C ASN A 46 5.96 6.82 13.01
N LEU A 47 6.46 6.64 14.24
CA LEU A 47 7.77 7.13 14.67
C LEU A 47 8.97 6.48 13.96
N ARG A 48 8.74 5.36 13.25
CA ARG A 48 9.76 4.74 12.38
C ARG A 48 9.85 5.39 11.00
N SER A 49 8.88 6.21 10.63
CA SER A 49 8.87 6.96 9.38
C SER A 49 9.76 8.20 9.49
N PRO A 50 10.44 8.61 8.41
CA PRO A 50 11.23 9.84 8.41
C PRO A 50 10.32 11.08 8.39
N LYS A 51 10.93 12.27 8.54
CA LYS A 51 10.21 13.56 8.54
C LYS A 51 9.51 13.88 7.21
N GLU A 52 9.98 13.27 6.13
CA GLU A 52 9.46 13.42 4.77
C GLU A 52 8.26 12.50 4.49
N ALA A 53 7.80 11.76 5.50
CA ALA A 53 6.62 10.90 5.45
C ALA A 53 5.63 11.27 6.56
N PRO A 54 4.35 10.89 6.44
CA PRO A 54 3.36 11.10 7.50
C PRO A 54 3.79 10.45 8.81
N SER A 55 4.00 11.27 9.84
CA SER A 55 4.45 10.81 11.15
C SER A 55 4.29 11.90 12.21
N PHE A 56 4.39 11.54 13.48
CA PHE A 56 4.44 12.49 14.59
C PHE A 56 5.68 13.39 14.58
N HIS A 57 6.72 13.07 13.81
CA HIS A 57 7.84 14.00 13.59
C HIS A 57 7.43 15.26 12.83
N THR A 58 6.34 15.20 12.08
CA THR A 58 5.81 16.32 11.28
C THR A 58 4.63 16.99 11.99
N SER A 59 3.68 16.19 12.48
CA SER A 59 2.48 16.69 13.18
C SER A 59 1.86 15.58 14.01
N ASP A 60 1.22 15.96 15.11
CA ASP A 60 0.40 15.12 15.98
C ASP A 60 -1.08 15.09 15.57
N SER A 61 -1.40 15.69 14.42
CA SER A 61 -2.74 15.76 13.85
C SER A 61 -2.65 15.52 12.34
N TRP A 62 -3.44 14.58 11.83
CA TRP A 62 -3.44 14.20 10.41
C TRP A 62 -4.83 13.83 9.94
N VAL A 63 -5.23 14.42 8.81
CA VAL A 63 -6.40 13.98 8.03
C VAL A 63 -5.96 13.67 6.61
N VAL A 64 -6.52 12.62 6.04
CA VAL A 64 -6.14 12.11 4.72
C VAL A 64 -7.36 11.74 3.90
N ARG A 65 -7.21 11.78 2.60
CA ARG A 65 -8.22 11.29 1.66
C ARG A 65 -8.49 9.81 1.89
N GLU A 66 -9.74 9.41 1.74
CA GLU A 66 -10.16 8.03 1.96
C GLU A 66 -9.50 7.03 1.00
N ASP A 67 -9.18 7.42 -0.23
CA ASP A 67 -8.49 6.59 -1.21
C ASP A 67 -6.99 6.34 -0.91
N ARG A 68 -6.46 6.99 0.12
CA ARG A 68 -5.13 6.66 0.69
C ARG A 68 -5.17 5.44 1.59
N LEU A 69 -6.35 5.05 2.02
CA LEU A 69 -6.57 4.02 3.03
C LEU A 69 -7.05 2.73 2.39
N SER A 70 -6.68 1.60 3.00
CA SER A 70 -7.23 0.31 2.59
C SER A 70 -8.72 0.17 2.93
N THR A 71 -9.20 0.99 3.85
CA THR A 71 -10.60 1.09 4.29
C THR A 71 -10.82 2.51 4.83
N PRO A 72 -11.96 3.17 4.57
CA PRO A 72 -12.22 4.55 4.98
C PRO A 72 -12.52 4.65 6.49
N LEU A 73 -11.47 4.45 7.28
CA LEU A 73 -11.54 4.33 8.73
C LEU A 73 -10.41 5.10 9.42
N THR A 74 -10.73 5.71 10.54
CA THR A 74 -9.76 6.16 11.55
C THR A 74 -10.12 5.59 12.91
N GLY A 75 -9.11 5.10 13.62
CA GLY A 75 -9.27 4.63 15.00
C GLY A 75 -8.27 5.25 15.95
N ILE A 76 -8.70 5.46 17.18
CA ILE A 76 -7.92 5.96 18.31
C ILE A 76 -8.01 4.93 19.43
N PHE A 77 -6.88 4.48 19.93
CA PHE A 77 -6.77 3.56 21.06
C PHE A 77 -6.02 4.23 22.21
N ASP A 78 -6.67 4.34 23.37
CA ASP A 78 -6.05 4.80 24.62
C ASP A 78 -5.37 3.62 25.33
N GLU A 79 -4.04 3.67 25.45
CA GLU A 79 -3.25 2.59 26.06
C GLU A 79 -3.45 2.47 27.56
N LYS A 80 -3.87 3.54 28.25
CA LYS A 80 -4.10 3.54 29.68
C LYS A 80 -5.49 3.05 30.05
N GLN A 81 -6.52 3.55 29.35
CA GLN A 81 -7.90 3.17 29.60
C GLN A 81 -8.28 1.84 28.95
N LYS A 82 -7.46 1.32 28.02
CA LYS A 82 -7.77 0.11 27.24
C LYS A 82 -9.07 0.22 26.47
N LYS A 83 -9.36 1.42 25.98
CA LYS A 83 -10.54 1.75 25.20
C LYS A 83 -10.14 2.25 23.80
N TYR A 84 -11.05 2.11 22.87
CA TYR A 84 -10.87 2.70 21.55
C TYR A 84 -12.17 3.35 21.06
N MET A 85 -12.00 4.29 20.14
CA MET A 85 -13.07 4.86 19.34
C MET A 85 -12.66 4.86 17.87
N THR A 86 -13.57 4.50 16.98
CA THR A 86 -13.33 4.51 15.53
C THR A 86 -14.44 5.24 14.80
N VAL A 87 -14.11 5.84 13.66
CA VAL A 87 -15.06 6.33 12.67
C VAL A 87 -14.87 5.58 11.36
N VAL A 88 -15.96 5.09 10.79
CA VAL A 88 -16.00 4.41 9.50
C VAL A 88 -17.00 5.12 8.60
N ARG A 89 -16.60 5.49 7.39
CA ARG A 89 -17.56 6.07 6.44
C ARG A 89 -18.35 4.98 5.71
N ARG A 90 -19.66 5.16 5.65
CA ARG A 90 -20.58 4.34 4.85
C ARG A 90 -20.87 5.06 3.54
N ALA A 91 -20.10 4.77 2.52
CA ALA A 91 -20.28 5.37 1.20
C ALA A 91 -20.24 4.31 0.11
N GLU A 92 -21.00 4.52 -0.95
CA GLU A 92 -20.80 3.82 -2.21
C GLU A 92 -19.75 4.60 -3.01
N TYR A 93 -18.68 3.92 -3.39
CA TYR A 93 -17.64 4.52 -4.20
C TYR A 93 -18.02 4.43 -5.67
N ILE A 94 -18.10 5.58 -6.31
CA ILE A 94 -18.22 5.70 -7.76
C ILE A 94 -16.87 6.13 -8.33
N GLN A 95 -16.66 5.91 -9.61
CA GLN A 95 -15.44 6.34 -10.28
C GLN A 95 -15.42 7.87 -10.35
N ASP A 96 -14.42 8.47 -9.71
CA ASP A 96 -14.18 9.90 -9.72
C ASP A 96 -13.12 10.27 -10.76
N ALA A 97 -13.32 11.39 -11.43
CA ALA A 97 -12.32 11.95 -12.34
C ALA A 97 -11.20 12.70 -11.61
N LEU A 98 -10.71 12.16 -10.51
CA LEU A 98 -9.61 12.76 -9.74
C LEU A 98 -8.29 12.43 -10.40
N SER A 99 -7.84 13.27 -11.27
CA SER A 99 -6.68 12.95 -12.09
C SER A 99 -5.36 13.52 -11.57
N THR A 100 -5.36 14.68 -10.92
CA THR A 100 -4.11 15.36 -10.58
C THR A 100 -4.11 15.90 -9.17
N HIS A 101 -2.97 15.75 -8.50
CA HIS A 101 -2.72 16.42 -7.23
C HIS A 101 -2.72 17.94 -7.44
N LYS A 102 -3.48 18.64 -6.61
CA LYS A 102 -3.48 20.09 -6.50
C LYS A 102 -3.27 20.47 -5.05
N GLU A 103 -2.64 21.62 -4.82
CA GLU A 103 -2.37 22.15 -3.50
C GLU A 103 -3.39 23.25 -3.17
N GLY A 104 -3.61 23.50 -1.87
CA GLY A 104 -4.48 24.55 -1.40
C GLY A 104 -5.96 24.22 -1.57
N GLU A 105 -6.75 25.21 -1.91
CA GLU A 105 -8.18 25.06 -2.16
C GLU A 105 -8.44 24.63 -3.60
N VAL A 106 -9.22 23.56 -3.75
CA VAL A 106 -9.53 22.96 -5.05
C VAL A 106 -11.03 22.94 -5.27
N ILE A 107 -11.50 23.67 -6.26
CA ILE A 107 -12.87 23.59 -6.73
C ILE A 107 -12.96 22.41 -7.71
N LEU A 108 -13.80 21.44 -7.36
CA LEU A 108 -14.04 20.26 -8.19
C LEU A 108 -14.91 20.63 -9.40
N SER A 109 -14.52 20.12 -10.57
CA SER A 109 -15.28 20.34 -11.82
C SER A 109 -16.53 19.44 -11.94
N GLY A 110 -16.72 18.54 -10.98
CA GLY A 110 -17.82 17.58 -10.93
C GLY A 110 -18.05 17.07 -9.50
N THR A 111 -18.80 15.99 -9.38
CA THR A 111 -19.02 15.31 -8.11
C THR A 111 -17.88 14.35 -7.80
N THR A 112 -17.59 14.16 -6.51
CA THR A 112 -16.70 13.12 -5.99
C THR A 112 -17.44 12.22 -5.02
N SER A 113 -16.99 10.98 -4.87
CA SER A 113 -17.41 10.10 -3.78
C SER A 113 -16.44 10.13 -2.60
N LEU A 114 -15.29 10.81 -2.73
CA LEU A 114 -14.22 10.79 -1.76
C LEU A 114 -14.40 11.83 -0.65
N GLY A 115 -14.38 11.37 0.57
CA GLY A 115 -14.24 12.17 1.77
C GLY A 115 -12.80 12.11 2.32
N PHE A 116 -12.71 12.45 3.60
CA PHE A 116 -11.47 12.35 4.37
C PHE A 116 -11.76 11.88 5.78
N THR A 117 -10.74 11.31 6.41
CA THR A 117 -10.76 10.91 7.80
C THR A 117 -9.38 11.02 8.42
N GLY A 118 -9.32 11.15 9.74
CA GLY A 118 -8.08 11.29 10.48
C GLY A 118 -8.29 11.53 11.96
N PHE A 119 -7.26 12.04 12.59
CA PHE A 119 -7.26 12.37 14.00
C PHE A 119 -6.63 13.74 14.24
N GLU A 120 -7.04 14.40 15.30
CA GLU A 120 -6.54 15.70 15.72
C GLU A 120 -6.24 15.74 17.22
N ASN A 121 -5.28 16.57 17.58
CA ASN A 121 -5.02 16.97 18.96
C ASN A 121 -5.81 18.26 19.25
N LEU A 122 -6.85 18.16 20.04
CA LEU A 122 -7.66 19.30 20.48
C LEU A 122 -7.31 19.62 21.93
N ASP A 123 -6.34 20.50 22.12
CA ASP A 123 -5.88 20.95 23.45
C ASP A 123 -5.52 19.79 24.39
N GLY A 124 -4.77 18.82 23.89
CA GLY A 124 -4.33 17.64 24.64
C GLY A 124 -5.32 16.48 24.69
N THR A 125 -6.48 16.63 24.04
CA THR A 125 -7.48 15.57 23.89
C THR A 125 -7.46 15.03 22.48
N ALA A 126 -7.49 13.71 22.32
CA ALA A 126 -7.59 13.08 21.02
C ALA A 126 -9.00 13.23 20.44
N ALA A 127 -9.11 13.51 19.16
CA ALA A 127 -10.37 13.62 18.44
C ALA A 127 -10.31 12.89 17.10
N LEU A 128 -11.41 12.25 16.71
CA LEU A 128 -11.65 11.81 15.36
C LEU A 128 -12.02 13.01 14.49
N ALA A 129 -11.43 13.13 13.32
CA ALA A 129 -11.73 14.16 12.33
C ALA A 129 -12.14 13.50 11.01
N PHE A 130 -13.25 13.93 10.42
CA PHE A 130 -13.75 13.38 9.18
C PHE A 130 -14.64 14.36 8.43
N GLY A 131 -14.86 14.13 7.16
CA GLY A 131 -15.69 15.04 6.37
C GLY A 131 -15.76 14.71 4.89
N PHE A 132 -16.32 15.67 4.13
CA PHE A 132 -16.58 15.55 2.70
C PHE A 132 -16.73 16.93 2.03
N PRO A 133 -16.23 17.16 0.80
CA PRO A 133 -15.31 16.33 0.02
C PRO A 133 -13.93 16.23 0.69
N TYR A 134 -12.99 15.59 0.02
CA TYR A 134 -11.69 15.26 0.58
C TYR A 134 -10.85 16.45 1.03
N LYS A 135 -10.06 16.21 2.07
CA LYS A 135 -9.03 17.09 2.64
C LYS A 135 -7.81 16.28 3.00
N GLU A 136 -6.61 16.84 2.86
CA GLU A 136 -5.38 16.31 3.43
C GLU A 136 -4.63 17.42 4.17
N ALA A 137 -4.35 17.22 5.44
CA ALA A 137 -3.67 18.19 6.30
C ALA A 137 -2.88 17.44 7.41
N PRO A 138 -1.77 18.03 7.92
CA PRO A 138 -1.19 19.35 7.56
C PRO A 138 -0.41 19.32 6.25
N LYS A 139 -0.17 18.15 5.69
CA LYS A 139 0.54 17.92 4.43
C LYS A 139 -0.17 16.85 3.61
N THR A 140 0.05 16.88 2.30
CA THR A 140 -0.37 15.85 1.37
C THR A 140 0.80 14.90 1.11
N TYR A 141 0.58 13.59 1.19
CA TYR A 141 1.59 12.58 0.87
C TYR A 141 1.54 12.23 -0.62
N ILE A 142 2.47 12.75 -1.40
CA ILE A 142 2.49 12.57 -2.86
C ILE A 142 3.03 11.20 -3.26
N ARG A 143 4.18 10.85 -2.69
CA ARG A 143 4.89 9.60 -2.93
C ARG A 143 5.94 9.38 -1.85
N LYS A 144 6.65 8.25 -1.90
CA LYS A 144 7.74 7.94 -0.95
C LYS A 144 8.66 9.14 -0.73
N LEU A 145 8.77 9.55 0.54
CA LEU A 145 9.62 10.66 1.00
C LEU A 145 9.30 12.01 0.34
N THR A 146 8.05 12.25 -0.01
CA THR A 146 7.66 13.53 -0.60
C THR A 146 6.32 13.99 -0.02
N LEU A 147 6.38 15.05 0.76
CA LEU A 147 5.21 15.77 1.29
C LEU A 147 5.02 17.08 0.52
N ALA A 148 3.78 17.38 0.17
CA ALA A 148 3.35 18.65 -0.42
C ALA A 148 2.51 19.44 0.60
N PRO A 149 2.20 20.72 0.33
CA PRO A 149 1.22 21.47 1.10
C PRO A 149 -0.14 20.77 1.22
N SER A 150 -0.94 21.20 2.18
CA SER A 150 -2.30 20.69 2.40
C SER A 150 -3.21 20.94 1.19
N VAL A 151 -4.25 20.14 1.07
CA VAL A 151 -5.32 20.31 0.07
C VAL A 151 -6.68 20.26 0.74
N THR A 152 -7.61 21.10 0.29
CA THR A 152 -9.03 21.06 0.67
C THR A 152 -9.87 21.18 -0.59
N ALA A 153 -10.69 20.17 -0.86
CA ALA A 153 -11.58 20.17 -2.02
C ALA A 153 -12.95 20.77 -1.68
N PHE A 154 -13.51 21.49 -2.63
CA PHE A 154 -14.85 22.03 -2.56
C PHE A 154 -15.69 21.52 -3.73
N GLN A 155 -16.90 21.03 -3.42
CA GLN A 155 -17.86 20.58 -4.41
C GLN A 155 -19.04 21.54 -4.49
N LEU A 156 -19.53 21.78 -5.72
CA LEU A 156 -20.74 22.55 -5.93
C LEU A 156 -21.98 21.77 -5.47
N LEU A 157 -22.81 22.43 -4.68
CA LEU A 157 -24.17 22.00 -4.39
C LEU A 157 -25.09 23.14 -4.85
N LYS A 158 -25.97 22.86 -5.82
CA LYS A 158 -26.87 23.86 -6.38
C LYS A 158 -28.05 24.11 -5.46
N LYS A 159 -28.64 25.28 -5.57
CA LYS A 159 -29.84 25.66 -4.83
C LYS A 159 -30.92 24.58 -4.91
N GLY A 160 -31.38 24.13 -3.75
CA GLY A 160 -32.40 23.10 -3.61
C GLY A 160 -31.90 21.67 -3.66
N GLU A 161 -30.63 21.44 -4.03
CA GLU A 161 -30.03 20.12 -3.95
C GLU A 161 -29.67 19.75 -2.51
N SER A 162 -29.69 18.46 -2.22
CA SER A 162 -29.27 17.90 -0.93
C SER A 162 -28.31 16.76 -1.13
N ILE A 163 -27.35 16.64 -0.20
CA ILE A 163 -26.46 15.49 -0.08
C ILE A 163 -26.59 14.87 1.30
N SER A 164 -26.62 13.54 1.36
CA SER A 164 -26.66 12.77 2.60
C SER A 164 -25.33 12.04 2.79
N LEU A 165 -24.71 12.23 3.94
CA LEU A 165 -23.42 11.67 4.30
C LEU A 165 -23.57 10.85 5.58
N THR A 166 -23.06 9.62 5.60
CA THR A 166 -23.24 8.71 6.72
C THR A 166 -21.91 8.15 7.20
N TRP A 167 -21.70 8.22 8.50
CA TRP A 167 -20.59 7.59 9.22
C TRP A 167 -21.10 6.71 10.34
N GLU A 168 -20.30 5.74 10.72
CA GLU A 168 -20.51 4.90 11.90
C GLU A 168 -19.40 5.19 12.90
N ILE A 169 -19.79 5.44 14.14
CA ILE A 169 -18.88 5.60 15.27
C ILE A 169 -18.98 4.34 16.11
N HIS A 170 -17.84 3.75 16.45
CA HIS A 170 -17.78 2.57 17.30
C HIS A 170 -16.89 2.85 18.50
N GLU A 171 -17.35 2.41 19.64
CA GLU A 171 -16.57 2.36 20.86
C GLU A 171 -16.37 0.92 21.31
N GLY A 172 -15.25 0.65 21.97
CA GLY A 172 -14.94 -0.68 22.47
C GLY A 172 -13.73 -0.71 23.39
N LYS A 173 -13.36 -1.90 23.79
CA LYS A 173 -12.21 -2.18 24.65
C LYS A 173 -11.29 -3.17 23.96
N GLY A 174 -10.01 -3.09 24.28
CA GLY A 174 -8.98 -4.02 23.83
C GLY A 174 -7.81 -4.03 24.80
N GLU A 175 -7.19 -5.16 24.99
CA GLU A 175 -6.03 -5.30 25.90
C GLU A 175 -4.80 -4.55 25.39
N ASP A 176 -4.68 -4.46 24.07
CA ASP A 176 -3.59 -3.73 23.43
C ASP A 176 -3.99 -3.20 22.03
N PHE A 177 -3.04 -2.49 21.40
CA PHE A 177 -3.21 -1.94 20.06
C PHE A 177 -3.41 -3.02 18.98
N ALA A 178 -2.85 -4.21 19.14
CA ALA A 178 -2.97 -5.27 18.14
C ALA A 178 -4.39 -5.87 18.17
N GLU A 179 -4.94 -6.11 19.33
CA GLU A 179 -6.33 -6.56 19.50
C GLU A 179 -7.32 -5.51 18.97
N PHE A 180 -7.11 -4.24 19.29
CA PHE A 180 -7.90 -3.15 18.71
C PHE A 180 -7.91 -3.18 17.17
N VAL A 181 -6.71 -3.32 16.55
CA VAL A 181 -6.59 -3.41 15.08
C VAL A 181 -7.31 -4.64 14.56
N SER A 182 -7.20 -5.80 15.22
CA SER A 182 -7.88 -7.03 14.82
C SER A 182 -9.39 -6.87 14.82
N HIS A 183 -9.97 -6.39 15.92
CA HIS A 183 -11.41 -6.14 16.03
C HIS A 183 -11.91 -5.17 14.96
N THR A 184 -11.12 -4.13 14.67
CA THR A 184 -11.46 -3.14 13.66
C THR A 184 -11.44 -3.73 12.25
N TRP A 185 -10.45 -4.55 11.94
CA TRP A 185 -10.34 -5.24 10.66
C TRP A 185 -11.45 -6.26 10.43
N GLU A 186 -11.74 -7.09 11.43
CA GLU A 186 -12.83 -8.06 11.39
C GLU A 186 -14.16 -7.37 11.13
N TYR A 187 -14.44 -6.28 11.87
CA TYR A 187 -15.64 -5.49 11.65
C TYR A 187 -15.73 -4.94 10.21
N CYS A 188 -14.66 -4.36 9.69
CA CYS A 188 -14.65 -3.81 8.33
C CYS A 188 -14.82 -4.91 7.28
N TYR A 189 -14.16 -6.04 7.45
CA TYR A 189 -14.28 -7.18 6.54
C TYR A 189 -15.73 -7.69 6.49
N ASP A 190 -16.32 -7.94 7.65
CA ASP A 190 -17.70 -8.43 7.77
C ASP A 190 -18.74 -7.44 7.24
N THR A 191 -18.45 -6.14 7.40
CA THR A 191 -19.36 -5.08 7.00
C THR A 191 -19.32 -4.78 5.51
N PHE A 192 -18.13 -4.66 4.95
CA PHE A 192 -17.96 -4.27 3.54
C PHE A 192 -18.00 -5.45 2.59
N GLN A 193 -17.55 -6.64 3.03
CA GLN A 193 -17.51 -7.87 2.23
C GLN A 193 -17.28 -7.61 0.74
N PRO A 194 -16.13 -7.05 0.35
CA PRO A 194 -15.88 -6.66 -1.03
C PRO A 194 -16.03 -7.90 -1.92
N LYS A 195 -16.91 -7.80 -2.91
CA LYS A 195 -17.07 -8.88 -3.87
C LYS A 195 -15.79 -9.05 -4.67
N PRO A 196 -15.37 -10.29 -4.96
CA PRO A 196 -14.29 -10.51 -5.91
C PRO A 196 -14.58 -9.79 -7.22
N VAL A 197 -13.57 -9.14 -7.76
CA VAL A 197 -13.68 -8.55 -9.10
C VAL A 197 -13.75 -9.70 -10.11
N GLU A 198 -14.83 -9.77 -10.87
CA GLU A 198 -14.93 -10.70 -11.99
C GLU A 198 -13.89 -10.31 -13.04
N THR A 199 -13.12 -11.28 -13.48
CA THR A 199 -12.10 -11.10 -14.50
C THR A 199 -12.12 -12.27 -15.46
N ASP A 200 -11.88 -12.01 -16.74
CA ASP A 200 -11.71 -13.03 -17.76
C ASP A 200 -10.40 -13.83 -17.60
N TYR A 201 -9.54 -13.41 -16.68
CA TYR A 201 -8.24 -14.02 -16.46
C TYR A 201 -8.27 -15.04 -15.31
N THR A 202 -8.07 -16.30 -15.65
CA THR A 202 -7.89 -17.37 -14.65
C THR A 202 -6.49 -17.31 -14.04
N PRO A 203 -6.28 -17.86 -12.81
CA PRO A 203 -4.96 -17.99 -12.23
C PRO A 203 -3.97 -18.75 -13.14
N ASP A 204 -4.43 -19.74 -13.88
CA ASP A 204 -3.56 -20.53 -14.77
C ASP A 204 -3.18 -19.73 -16.02
N TYR A 205 -4.11 -18.99 -16.60
CA TYR A 205 -3.79 -18.05 -17.68
C TYR A 205 -2.77 -16.99 -17.22
N THR A 206 -2.94 -16.45 -16.01
CA THR A 206 -1.99 -15.48 -15.44
C THR A 206 -0.59 -16.08 -15.29
N LYS A 207 -0.47 -17.33 -14.81
CA LYS A 207 0.82 -18.05 -14.71
C LYS A 207 1.43 -18.28 -16.09
N GLU A 208 0.62 -18.62 -17.07
CA GLU A 208 1.08 -18.79 -18.45
C GLU A 208 1.68 -17.49 -19.00
N ILE A 209 0.99 -16.35 -18.87
CA ILE A 209 1.51 -15.04 -19.28
C ILE A 209 2.82 -14.70 -18.56
N LEU A 210 2.91 -14.94 -17.25
CA LEU A 210 4.13 -14.75 -16.48
C LEU A 210 5.27 -15.65 -16.96
N SER A 211 4.98 -16.84 -17.48
CA SER A 211 5.98 -17.73 -18.05
C SER A 211 6.58 -17.17 -19.35
N TYR A 212 5.79 -16.51 -20.17
CA TYR A 212 6.31 -15.78 -21.35
C TYR A 212 7.15 -14.59 -20.93
N PHE A 213 6.72 -13.83 -19.95
CA PHE A 213 7.52 -12.74 -19.39
C PHE A 213 8.89 -13.21 -18.91
N PHE A 214 8.97 -14.37 -18.25
CA PHE A 214 10.25 -14.94 -17.84
C PHE A 214 11.16 -15.21 -19.04
N ILE A 215 10.64 -15.80 -20.11
CA ILE A 215 11.39 -16.09 -21.33
C ILE A 215 11.91 -14.80 -21.99
N GLU A 216 11.03 -13.81 -22.17
CA GLU A 216 11.40 -12.53 -22.80
C GLU A 216 12.41 -11.72 -21.96
N SER A 217 12.40 -11.90 -20.65
CA SER A 217 13.34 -11.25 -19.74
C SER A 217 14.68 -11.97 -19.62
N PHE A 218 14.82 -13.17 -20.20
CA PHE A 218 16.03 -13.95 -20.12
C PHE A 218 17.11 -13.38 -21.05
N VAL A 219 18.31 -13.13 -20.50
CA VAL A 219 19.46 -12.58 -21.21
C VAL A 219 20.64 -13.53 -21.11
N GLY A 220 20.84 -14.33 -22.14
CA GLY A 220 21.82 -15.44 -22.16
C GLY A 220 23.28 -15.02 -22.37
N ASP A 221 23.53 -13.77 -22.76
CA ASP A 221 24.86 -13.23 -23.07
C ASP A 221 25.47 -12.39 -21.95
N ARG A 222 24.84 -12.37 -20.78
CA ARG A 222 25.27 -11.58 -19.62
C ARG A 222 25.87 -12.46 -18.52
N PRO A 223 26.75 -11.90 -17.66
CA PRO A 223 27.33 -12.62 -16.53
C PRO A 223 26.28 -13.22 -15.57
N LEU A 224 25.12 -12.58 -15.46
CA LEU A 224 23.95 -13.09 -14.75
C LEU A 224 22.82 -13.15 -15.77
N ASN A 225 22.41 -14.34 -16.15
CA ASN A 225 21.61 -14.61 -17.35
C ASN A 225 20.16 -14.10 -17.32
N TYR A 226 19.79 -13.25 -16.40
CA TYR A 226 18.42 -12.75 -16.27
C TYR A 226 18.39 -11.29 -15.85
N ASN A 227 17.52 -10.50 -16.47
CA ASN A 227 17.27 -9.14 -16.03
C ASN A 227 16.26 -9.08 -14.89
N SER A 228 16.50 -8.22 -13.92
CA SER A 228 15.63 -8.07 -12.75
C SER A 228 14.36 -7.29 -13.04
N GLY A 229 14.20 -6.71 -14.21
CA GLY A 229 13.00 -5.98 -14.54
C GLY A 229 12.94 -5.40 -15.93
N VAL A 230 11.78 -4.92 -16.25
CA VAL A 230 11.47 -4.20 -17.49
C VAL A 230 10.74 -2.91 -17.15
N HIS A 231 10.94 -1.87 -17.94
CA HIS A 231 10.12 -0.69 -17.92
C HIS A 231 8.89 -0.93 -18.80
N MET A 232 7.73 -1.04 -18.18
CA MET A 232 6.46 -1.16 -18.89
C MET A 232 5.94 0.23 -19.25
N ARG A 233 5.72 0.46 -20.52
CA ARG A 233 5.05 1.65 -21.08
C ARG A 233 3.80 1.22 -21.82
N THR A 234 2.97 2.17 -22.23
CA THR A 234 1.70 1.88 -22.92
C THR A 234 1.89 1.10 -24.21
N ASP A 235 3.00 1.32 -24.89
CA ASP A 235 3.32 0.83 -26.23
C ASP A 235 4.64 0.06 -26.34
N ASP A 236 5.36 -0.07 -25.21
CA ASP A 236 6.70 -0.66 -25.22
C ASP A 236 7.04 -1.30 -23.87
N CYS A 237 7.92 -2.30 -23.91
CA CYS A 237 8.45 -3.01 -22.77
C CYS A 237 9.97 -3.07 -22.89
N GLN A 238 10.68 -2.19 -22.16
CA GLN A 238 12.13 -2.05 -22.25
C GLN A 238 12.81 -2.71 -21.05
N ASN A 239 13.84 -3.46 -21.35
CA ASN A 239 14.70 -4.08 -20.35
C ASN A 239 15.48 -3.04 -19.54
N THR A 240 15.54 -3.18 -18.21
CA THR A 240 16.26 -2.25 -17.33
C THR A 240 17.77 -2.30 -17.52
N GLY A 241 18.32 -3.37 -18.08
CA GLY A 241 19.76 -3.57 -18.22
C GLY A 241 20.47 -3.87 -16.90
N SER A 242 19.75 -4.32 -15.88
CA SER A 242 20.28 -4.60 -14.56
C SER A 242 19.76 -5.93 -14.00
N ALA A 243 20.52 -6.53 -13.08
CA ALA A 243 20.07 -7.66 -12.26
C ALA A 243 20.13 -7.32 -10.78
N GLU A 244 19.12 -7.76 -10.03
CA GLU A 244 19.06 -7.69 -8.58
C GLU A 244 18.75 -9.07 -8.02
N VAL A 245 19.55 -9.54 -7.04
CA VAL A 245 19.41 -10.90 -6.49
C VAL A 245 18.13 -11.07 -5.69
N GLY A 246 17.78 -10.08 -4.92
CA GLY A 246 16.59 -10.06 -4.09
C GLY A 246 15.93 -8.69 -4.17
N PHE A 247 14.81 -8.52 -3.61
CA PHE A 247 13.89 -7.41 -3.60
C PHE A 247 12.60 -7.79 -4.32
N VAL A 248 11.64 -8.30 -3.50
CA VAL A 248 10.31 -8.70 -3.99
C VAL A 248 10.39 -9.77 -5.11
N GLY A 249 11.16 -10.83 -4.84
CA GLY A 249 11.17 -12.02 -5.72
C GLY A 249 11.82 -11.80 -7.07
N ARG A 250 12.86 -10.97 -7.13
CA ARG A 250 13.56 -10.72 -8.41
C ARG A 250 14.33 -11.94 -8.90
N VAL A 251 15.41 -11.79 -9.56
CA VAL A 251 16.07 -12.78 -10.44
C VAL A 251 16.00 -14.23 -9.96
N LEU A 252 16.46 -14.54 -8.74
CA LEU A 252 16.54 -15.94 -8.27
C LEU A 252 15.16 -16.54 -7.98
N LEU A 253 14.27 -15.80 -7.32
CA LEU A 253 12.92 -16.28 -7.04
C LEU A 253 12.09 -16.44 -8.31
N ASN A 254 12.24 -15.54 -9.28
CA ASN A 254 11.59 -15.68 -10.58
C ASN A 254 12.10 -16.91 -11.34
N ALA A 255 13.42 -17.17 -11.29
CA ALA A 255 13.99 -18.37 -11.88
C ALA A 255 13.44 -19.65 -11.21
N PHE A 256 13.32 -19.64 -9.87
CA PHE A 256 12.73 -20.77 -9.15
C PHE A 256 11.26 -21.00 -9.53
N ASN A 257 10.46 -19.94 -9.56
CA ASN A 257 9.05 -20.03 -9.97
C ASN A 257 8.90 -20.52 -11.42
N ALA A 258 9.75 -20.04 -12.32
CA ALA A 258 9.76 -20.49 -13.72
C ALA A 258 10.16 -21.97 -13.83
N TRP A 259 11.15 -22.41 -13.04
CA TRP A 259 11.55 -23.80 -13.00
C TRP A 259 10.43 -24.70 -12.46
N GLU A 260 9.78 -24.33 -11.36
CA GLU A 260 8.66 -25.08 -10.76
C GLU A 260 7.46 -25.15 -11.73
N TYR A 261 7.11 -24.04 -12.36
CA TYR A 261 6.06 -24.02 -13.38
C TYR A 261 6.42 -24.89 -14.60
N GLY A 262 7.68 -24.82 -15.03
CA GLY A 262 8.21 -25.65 -16.10
C GLY A 262 8.15 -27.15 -15.81
N TRP A 263 8.38 -27.54 -14.55
CA TRP A 263 8.21 -28.91 -14.08
C TRP A 263 6.75 -29.37 -14.18
N LYS A 264 5.84 -28.59 -13.60
CA LYS A 264 4.41 -28.92 -13.54
C LYS A 264 3.75 -28.95 -14.91
N ASN A 265 4.26 -28.19 -15.87
CA ASN A 265 3.65 -28.02 -17.19
C ASN A 265 4.50 -28.59 -18.34
N ASN A 266 5.53 -29.40 -18.04
CA ASN A 266 6.43 -30.01 -19.03
C ASN A 266 7.10 -29.01 -20.00
N ARG A 267 7.42 -27.79 -19.53
CA ARG A 267 8.07 -26.71 -20.28
C ARG A 267 9.58 -26.80 -20.12
N ALA A 268 10.24 -27.45 -21.08
CA ALA A 268 11.71 -27.64 -21.08
C ALA A 268 12.46 -26.30 -21.15
N ASP A 269 11.99 -25.37 -21.96
CA ASP A 269 12.53 -24.02 -22.14
C ASP A 269 12.65 -23.25 -20.80
N LEU A 270 11.61 -23.27 -19.99
CA LEU A 270 11.61 -22.63 -18.66
C LEU A 270 12.62 -23.29 -17.70
N LYS A 271 12.66 -24.63 -17.68
CA LYS A 271 13.58 -25.36 -16.82
C LYS A 271 15.04 -25.09 -17.19
N GLU A 272 15.35 -25.10 -18.48
CA GLU A 272 16.71 -24.87 -18.98
C GLU A 272 17.17 -23.44 -18.70
N ASN A 273 16.32 -22.43 -18.96
CA ASN A 273 16.66 -21.04 -18.70
C ASN A 273 16.80 -20.78 -17.18
N ALA A 274 15.93 -21.31 -16.37
CA ALA A 274 16.05 -21.19 -14.91
C ALA A 274 17.35 -21.85 -14.39
N ALA A 275 17.71 -23.03 -14.88
CA ALA A 275 18.97 -23.68 -14.51
C ALA A 275 20.19 -22.84 -14.88
N LYS A 276 20.20 -22.23 -16.07
CA LYS A 276 21.26 -21.31 -16.48
C LYS A 276 21.37 -20.09 -15.55
N VAL A 277 20.24 -19.53 -15.09
CA VAL A 277 20.24 -18.44 -14.10
C VAL A 277 20.92 -18.88 -12.82
N PHE A 278 20.55 -20.04 -12.26
CA PHE A 278 21.18 -20.56 -11.04
C PHE A 278 22.70 -20.82 -11.24
N ASP A 279 23.08 -21.45 -12.34
CA ASP A 279 24.49 -21.76 -12.64
C ASP A 279 25.33 -20.50 -12.78
N THR A 280 24.82 -19.45 -13.43
CA THR A 280 25.53 -18.17 -13.53
C THR A 280 25.67 -17.44 -12.20
N TYR A 281 24.67 -17.53 -11.31
CA TYR A 281 24.80 -16.97 -9.98
C TYR A 281 25.81 -17.71 -9.11
N LEU A 282 25.93 -19.04 -9.23
CA LEU A 282 26.96 -19.79 -8.54
C LEU A 282 28.39 -19.38 -8.96
N VAL A 283 28.58 -19.00 -10.22
CA VAL A 283 29.88 -18.63 -10.78
C VAL A 283 30.16 -17.13 -10.63
N ASN A 284 29.19 -16.29 -10.97
CA ASN A 284 29.37 -14.84 -11.13
C ASN A 284 28.58 -13.99 -10.12
N GLY A 285 27.68 -14.60 -9.34
CA GLY A 285 26.74 -13.89 -8.50
C GLY A 285 27.26 -13.48 -7.13
N PHE A 286 28.50 -13.87 -6.78
CA PHE A 286 29.08 -13.54 -5.48
C PHE A 286 30.16 -12.46 -5.59
N SER A 287 30.15 -11.55 -4.61
CA SER A 287 31.23 -10.61 -4.39
C SER A 287 32.46 -11.32 -3.82
N PRO A 288 33.65 -10.68 -3.83
CA PRO A 288 34.85 -11.23 -3.19
C PRO A 288 34.67 -11.51 -1.68
N ALA A 289 33.73 -10.85 -1.02
CA ALA A 289 33.39 -11.05 0.39
C ALA A 289 32.43 -12.23 0.65
N GLY A 290 31.98 -12.94 -0.40
CA GLY A 290 31.09 -14.09 -0.29
C GLY A 290 29.60 -13.73 -0.18
N PHE A 291 29.23 -12.49 -0.35
CA PHE A 291 27.83 -12.05 -0.42
C PHE A 291 27.32 -12.07 -1.86
N PHE A 292 26.03 -12.29 -2.05
CA PHE A 292 25.44 -12.10 -3.36
C PHE A 292 25.66 -10.66 -3.86
N LYS A 293 25.95 -10.49 -5.13
CA LYS A 293 25.92 -9.19 -5.81
C LYS A 293 24.49 -8.71 -5.85
N GLU A 294 24.15 -7.73 -5.03
CA GLU A 294 22.76 -7.28 -4.85
C GLU A 294 22.19 -6.58 -6.07
N PHE A 295 23.01 -5.79 -6.74
CA PHE A 295 22.65 -5.06 -7.96
C PHE A 295 23.84 -4.98 -8.90
N VAL A 296 23.60 -5.31 -10.17
CA VAL A 296 24.58 -5.18 -11.26
C VAL A 296 23.91 -4.45 -12.42
N ASP A 297 24.48 -3.32 -12.84
CA ASP A 297 24.07 -2.63 -14.06
C ASP A 297 24.97 -3.07 -15.22
N TYR A 298 24.42 -3.80 -16.17
CA TYR A 298 25.19 -4.34 -17.31
C TYR A 298 25.64 -3.28 -18.31
N ARG A 299 24.99 -2.11 -18.33
CA ARG A 299 25.32 -1.03 -19.27
C ARG A 299 26.59 -0.29 -18.83
N THR A 300 26.76 -0.16 -17.52
CA THR A 300 27.86 0.59 -16.91
C THR A 300 28.94 -0.30 -16.28
N GLY A 301 28.62 -1.56 -16.04
CA GLY A 301 29.45 -2.48 -15.25
C GLY A 301 29.45 -2.17 -13.75
N TYR A 302 28.52 -1.32 -13.29
CA TYR A 302 28.41 -0.99 -11.86
C TYR A 302 27.91 -2.19 -11.07
N GLU A 303 28.57 -2.45 -9.95
CA GLU A 303 28.13 -3.42 -8.94
C GLU A 303 27.90 -2.69 -7.60
N GLU A 304 26.76 -2.96 -6.96
CA GLU A 304 26.47 -2.41 -5.63
C GLU A 304 27.42 -2.99 -4.59
N THR A 305 27.97 -2.12 -3.76
CA THR A 305 28.92 -2.50 -2.69
C THR A 305 28.29 -2.50 -1.29
N VAL A 306 27.07 -2.02 -1.17
CA VAL A 306 26.30 -2.04 0.08
C VAL A 306 25.35 -3.22 0.07
N PHE A 307 25.44 -4.08 1.09
CA PHE A 307 24.66 -5.30 1.17
C PHE A 307 23.56 -5.17 2.24
N SER A 308 22.34 -5.56 1.89
CA SER A 308 21.20 -5.57 2.80
C SER A 308 20.83 -7.00 3.21
N ILE A 309 20.56 -7.21 4.49
CA ILE A 309 20.12 -8.52 5.01
C ILE A 309 18.92 -9.04 4.21
N ARG A 310 17.99 -8.18 3.83
CA ARG A 310 16.80 -8.56 3.08
C ARG A 310 17.13 -9.21 1.73
N ARG A 311 17.98 -8.58 0.92
CA ARG A 311 18.33 -9.12 -0.40
C ARG A 311 19.18 -10.37 -0.29
N GLN A 312 20.10 -10.40 0.68
CA GLN A 312 20.93 -11.57 0.95
C GLN A 312 20.07 -12.76 1.40
N SER A 313 19.11 -12.56 2.30
CA SER A 313 18.26 -13.65 2.81
C SER A 313 17.34 -14.24 1.75
N GLU A 314 16.85 -13.47 0.78
CA GLU A 314 16.07 -14.00 -0.34
C GLU A 314 16.92 -14.95 -1.21
N GLY A 315 18.17 -14.59 -1.49
CA GLY A 315 19.10 -15.45 -2.20
C GLY A 315 19.46 -16.71 -1.40
N CYS A 316 19.78 -16.56 -0.12
CA CYS A 316 20.10 -17.68 0.76
C CYS A 316 18.95 -18.69 0.89
N LEU A 317 17.71 -18.21 1.03
CA LEU A 317 16.53 -19.07 1.12
C LEU A 317 16.44 -20.03 -0.07
N LEU A 318 16.68 -19.55 -1.28
CA LEU A 318 16.59 -20.36 -2.49
C LEU A 318 17.71 -21.37 -2.60
N TYR A 319 18.95 -21.00 -2.21
CA TYR A 319 20.09 -21.92 -2.26
C TYR A 319 20.13 -22.92 -1.10
N THR A 320 19.40 -22.69 -0.03
CA THR A 320 19.27 -23.61 1.11
C THR A 320 17.97 -24.44 1.07
N SER A 321 17.05 -24.10 0.19
CA SER A 321 15.88 -24.94 -0.09
C SER A 321 16.32 -26.25 -0.76
N PRO A 322 15.65 -27.39 -0.51
CA PRO A 322 15.95 -28.62 -1.22
C PRO A 322 15.96 -28.35 -2.72
N SER A 323 17.12 -28.55 -3.33
CA SER A 323 17.28 -28.28 -4.75
C SER A 323 16.31 -29.16 -5.53
N PRO A 324 15.65 -28.62 -6.55
CA PRO A 324 14.95 -29.45 -7.53
C PRO A 324 15.83 -30.55 -8.15
N ARG A 325 17.15 -30.38 -8.10
CA ARG A 325 18.12 -31.42 -8.50
C ARG A 325 18.20 -32.59 -7.51
N ASP A 326 17.91 -32.35 -6.22
CA ASP A 326 18.00 -33.39 -5.17
C ASP A 326 16.83 -34.38 -5.22
N GLY A 327 15.69 -33.98 -5.80
CA GLY A 327 14.53 -34.85 -6.05
C GLY A 327 14.63 -35.72 -7.30
N ALA A 328 15.66 -35.56 -8.13
CA ALA A 328 15.85 -36.37 -9.34
C ALA A 328 16.72 -37.61 -9.15
N THR A 329 17.18 -37.87 -7.93
CA THR A 329 18.03 -39.00 -7.56
C THR A 329 17.37 -40.03 -6.61
N SER A 330 16.07 -39.93 -6.44
CA SER A 330 15.29 -40.95 -5.67
C SER A 330 14.29 -41.68 -6.54
#